data_ee1bd32f19e7c4ce9b4dc9378fd2669f
#
_entry.id   ee1bd32f19e7c4ce9b4dc9378fd2669f
#
_cell.length_a   1.000
_cell.length_b   1.000
_cell.length_c   1.000
_cell.angle_alpha   90.00
_cell.angle_beta   90.00
_cell.angle_gamma   90.00
#
_symmetry.space_group_name_H-M   'P 1'
#
loop_
_entity.id
_entity.type
_entity.pdbx_description
1 polymer ?
#
loop_
_entity_poly.entity_id
_entity_poly.type
_entity_poly.pdbx_seq_one_letter_code
_entity_poly.pdbx_strand_id
1 'polypeptide(L)'
;MSRSSIILVLGGLIFILLVNSIFIVNEKEKALVTQFGEVIRPDVPVGLHLKLPIIQNVEKFDARLQSLDEEPDRILTIESKYLLVDSFVKYRIVDVLTFYTATSGSFLTLNNLLGQRTEFELKNQFGKRTITELVSGERDEMMKSMTMNLTSSVSDLGVEIIDFRVKRIDLPTELSNSVFERMRTERYRLAEELRAEGKEISDEIESKAEKEKVIILAEAYKEAEQIRGEGDADAAAIYCLLYTSDAADE
;
A
#
# COMPACT_ATOMS: atom_id res chain seq x y z
N MET A 1 16.70 35.72 68.35
CA MET A 1 16.94 36.08 66.92
C MET A 1 16.88 37.59 66.81
N SER A 2 17.92 38.24 66.30
CA SER A 2 17.95 39.70 66.18
C SER A 2 16.94 40.15 65.10
N ARG A 3 16.36 41.35 65.25
CA ARG A 3 15.42 41.93 64.28
C ARG A 3 16.03 41.94 62.82
N SER A 4 17.33 42.16 62.74
CA SER A 4 18.08 42.14 61.48
C SER A 4 18.15 40.72 60.81
N SER A 5 18.21 39.66 61.62
CA SER A 5 18.20 38.26 61.05
C SER A 5 16.82 37.88 60.47
N ILE A 6 15.73 38.38 61.09
CA ILE A 6 14.37 38.14 60.59
C ILE A 6 14.12 38.91 59.32
N ILE A 7 14.63 40.12 59.15
CA ILE A 7 14.53 40.92 57.91
C ILE A 7 15.31 40.28 56.78
N LEU A 8 16.50 39.73 57.05
CA LEU A 8 17.31 39.00 56.08
C LEU A 8 16.61 37.72 55.60
N VAL A 9 16.02 36.93 56.49
CA VAL A 9 15.29 35.72 56.17
C VAL A 9 14.04 36.06 55.34
N LEU A 10 13.29 37.10 55.72
CA LEU A 10 12.09 37.53 55.01
C LEU A 10 12.43 38.08 53.61
N GLY A 11 13.52 38.84 53.47
CA GLY A 11 14.03 39.31 52.19
C GLY A 11 14.47 38.16 51.27
N GLY A 12 15.15 37.16 51.80
CA GLY A 12 15.52 35.95 51.08
C GLY A 12 14.31 35.14 50.60
N LEU A 13 13.29 35.01 51.43
CA LEU A 13 12.05 34.32 51.09
C LEU A 13 11.30 35.04 49.93
N ILE A 14 11.21 36.36 50.00
CA ILE A 14 10.57 37.19 48.97
C ILE A 14 11.37 37.08 47.66
N PHE A 15 12.69 37.09 47.73
CA PHE A 15 13.54 36.93 46.54
C PHE A 15 13.35 35.58 45.88
N ILE A 16 13.29 34.49 46.66
CA ILE A 16 13.02 33.14 46.15
C ILE A 16 11.63 33.06 45.49
N LEU A 17 10.60 33.69 46.09
CA LEU A 17 9.28 33.74 45.51
C LEU A 17 9.24 34.51 44.18
N LEU A 18 9.96 35.63 44.09
CA LEU A 18 10.07 36.40 42.83
C LEU A 18 10.76 35.62 41.72
N VAL A 19 11.84 34.93 42.03
CA VAL A 19 12.56 34.10 41.02
C VAL A 19 11.67 32.94 40.52
N ASN A 20 10.91 32.28 41.40
CA ASN A 20 9.98 31.23 41.04
C ASN A 20 8.68 31.71 40.34
N SER A 21 8.44 33.03 40.34
CA SER A 21 7.26 33.65 39.71
C SER A 21 7.42 33.79 38.19
N ILE A 22 8.66 33.74 37.66
CA ILE A 22 8.94 33.96 36.26
C ILE A 22 9.06 32.62 35.52
N PHE A 23 8.37 32.48 34.37
CA PHE A 23 8.56 31.37 33.49
C PHE A 23 8.59 31.83 32.02
N ILE A 24 9.25 31.05 31.18
CA ILE A 24 9.40 31.32 29.74
C ILE A 24 8.73 30.19 28.97
N VAL A 25 7.92 30.58 27.98
CA VAL A 25 7.34 29.65 26.99
C VAL A 25 8.10 29.79 25.69
N ASN A 26 8.68 28.68 25.23
CA ASN A 26 9.37 28.62 23.96
C ASN A 26 8.39 28.44 22.80
N GLU A 27 8.79 28.81 21.59
CA GLU A 27 7.99 28.65 20.37
C GLU A 27 7.70 27.16 20.03
N LYS A 28 8.51 26.25 20.56
CA LYS A 28 8.35 24.80 20.39
C LYS A 28 7.38 24.17 21.40
N GLU A 29 6.94 24.95 22.36
CA GLU A 29 6.12 24.51 23.48
C GLU A 29 4.81 25.28 23.51
N LYS A 30 3.73 24.60 23.86
CA LYS A 30 2.49 25.23 24.33
C LYS A 30 2.38 25.05 25.81
N ALA A 31 1.90 26.07 26.49
CA ALA A 31 1.77 26.05 27.95
C ALA A 31 0.37 26.43 28.38
N LEU A 32 -0.09 25.77 29.45
CA LEU A 32 -1.29 26.17 30.18
C LEU A 32 -0.96 26.42 31.65
N VAL A 33 -1.75 27.26 32.26
CA VAL A 33 -1.64 27.56 33.70
C VAL A 33 -2.85 27.00 34.41
N THR A 34 -2.59 26.11 35.37
CA THR A 34 -3.61 25.56 36.27
C THR A 34 -3.52 26.18 37.66
N GLN A 35 -4.64 26.29 38.31
CA GLN A 35 -4.75 26.73 39.72
C GLN A 35 -5.67 25.75 40.44
N PHE A 36 -5.16 25.04 41.43
CA PHE A 36 -5.89 24.00 42.16
C PHE A 36 -6.55 22.93 41.27
N GLY A 37 -5.95 22.66 40.10
CA GLY A 37 -6.49 21.72 39.13
C GLY A 37 -7.44 22.30 38.07
N GLU A 38 -7.83 23.56 38.20
CA GLU A 38 -8.64 24.28 37.22
C GLU A 38 -7.75 25.05 36.23
N VAL A 39 -8.08 25.00 34.94
CA VAL A 39 -7.33 25.72 33.90
C VAL A 39 -7.78 27.19 33.88
N ILE A 40 -6.87 28.09 34.24
CA ILE A 40 -7.14 29.54 34.23
C ILE A 40 -6.70 30.19 32.94
N ARG A 41 -5.54 29.77 32.37
CA ARG A 41 -5.02 30.26 31.11
C ARG A 41 -4.76 29.06 30.18
N PRO A 42 -5.64 28.80 29.23
CA PRO A 42 -5.54 27.60 28.38
C PRO A 42 -4.44 27.69 27.33
N ASP A 43 -4.10 28.88 26.85
CA ASP A 43 -3.05 29.09 25.85
C ASP A 43 -2.20 30.30 26.24
N VAL A 44 -0.98 30.04 26.69
CA VAL A 44 -0.03 31.06 27.07
C VAL A 44 0.86 31.37 25.86
N PRO A 45 0.86 32.61 25.34
CA PRO A 45 1.70 32.96 24.19
C PRO A 45 3.19 32.79 24.49
N VAL A 46 3.96 32.70 23.42
CA VAL A 46 5.43 32.61 23.51
C VAL A 46 6.01 33.85 24.15
N GLY A 47 6.95 33.66 25.07
CA GLY A 47 7.60 34.76 25.74
C GLY A 47 7.75 34.56 27.25
N LEU A 48 7.99 35.67 27.91
CA LEU A 48 8.20 35.75 29.39
C LEU A 48 6.88 36.08 30.08
N HIS A 49 6.52 35.23 31.02
CA HIS A 49 5.25 35.33 31.78
C HIS A 49 5.48 35.24 33.29
N LEU A 50 4.51 35.76 34.01
CA LEU A 50 4.48 35.71 35.48
C LEU A 50 3.39 34.72 35.92
N LYS A 51 3.72 33.89 36.92
CA LYS A 51 2.80 33.03 37.66
C LYS A 51 2.87 33.33 39.14
N LEU A 52 1.79 33.00 39.85
CA LEU A 52 1.79 33.03 41.32
C LEU A 52 2.42 31.72 41.82
N PRO A 53 3.66 31.79 42.39
CA PRO A 53 4.29 30.60 42.92
C PRO A 53 3.43 30.02 44.04
N ILE A 54 3.44 28.67 44.19
CA ILE A 54 2.66 27.88 45.17
C ILE A 54 1.19 27.64 44.75
N ILE A 55 0.51 28.61 44.13
CA ILE A 55 -0.92 28.51 43.79
C ILE A 55 -1.12 28.06 42.35
N GLN A 56 -0.27 28.55 41.43
CA GLN A 56 -0.37 28.28 40.02
C GLN A 56 0.72 27.29 39.55
N ASN A 57 0.29 26.29 38.82
CA ASN A 57 1.17 25.33 38.13
C ASN A 57 1.19 25.62 36.65
N VAL A 58 2.34 25.49 36.02
CA VAL A 58 2.50 25.67 34.59
C VAL A 58 2.87 24.32 33.99
N GLU A 59 2.02 23.84 33.09
CA GLU A 59 2.27 22.63 32.35
C GLU A 59 2.65 22.99 30.90
N LYS A 60 3.73 22.39 30.40
CA LYS A 60 4.27 22.66 29.10
C LYS A 60 4.20 21.40 28.27
N PHE A 61 3.72 21.53 27.05
CA PHE A 61 3.57 20.44 26.09
C PHE A 61 4.35 20.75 24.84
N ASP A 62 4.97 19.73 24.25
CA ASP A 62 5.68 19.85 22.98
C ASP A 62 4.68 20.07 21.83
N ALA A 63 4.77 21.23 21.18
CA ALA A 63 3.91 21.61 20.05
C ALA A 63 4.49 21.21 18.69
N ARG A 64 5.65 20.56 18.69
CA ARG A 64 6.26 20.05 17.44
C ARG A 64 5.46 18.90 16.88
N LEU A 65 5.73 18.60 15.63
CA LEU A 65 5.19 17.43 14.96
C LEU A 65 5.66 16.15 15.66
N GLN A 66 4.71 15.40 16.19
CA GLN A 66 4.92 14.09 16.83
C GLN A 66 4.56 12.98 15.86
N SER A 67 5.19 11.81 16.01
CA SER A 67 4.90 10.62 15.24
C SER A 67 4.47 9.50 16.20
N LEU A 68 3.27 8.99 15.97
CA LEU A 68 2.80 7.75 16.57
C LEU A 68 3.08 6.62 15.61
N ASP A 69 3.91 5.69 16.03
CA ASP A 69 4.26 4.49 15.31
C ASP A 69 3.67 3.30 16.06
N GLU A 70 2.76 2.57 15.42
CA GLU A 70 2.05 1.47 16.05
C GLU A 70 2.62 0.13 15.57
N GLU A 71 2.48 -0.90 16.41
CA GLU A 71 2.79 -2.25 16.02
C GLU A 71 1.86 -2.73 14.90
N PRO A 72 2.36 -3.57 13.96
CA PRO A 72 1.54 -4.09 12.86
C PRO A 72 0.30 -4.82 13.36
N ASP A 73 -0.89 -4.40 12.93
CA ASP A 73 -2.16 -5.01 13.30
C ASP A 73 -2.68 -5.96 12.22
N ARG A 74 -3.45 -6.97 12.66
CA ARG A 74 -4.10 -7.95 11.78
C ARG A 74 -5.48 -7.44 11.37
N ILE A 75 -5.62 -7.09 10.10
CA ILE A 75 -6.85 -6.53 9.54
C ILE A 75 -7.47 -7.52 8.56
N LEU A 76 -8.78 -7.75 8.68
CA LEU A 76 -9.53 -8.60 7.77
C LEU A 76 -10.06 -7.78 6.58
N THR A 77 -9.79 -8.24 5.36
CA THR A 77 -10.32 -7.65 4.12
C THR A 77 -11.72 -8.20 3.80
N ILE A 78 -12.40 -7.58 2.82
CA ILE A 78 -13.69 -8.05 2.29
C ILE A 78 -13.61 -9.50 1.75
N GLU A 79 -12.44 -9.92 1.28
CA GLU A 79 -12.18 -11.28 0.80
C GLU A 79 -11.95 -12.30 1.94
N SER A 80 -12.18 -11.91 3.20
CA SER A 80 -11.93 -12.74 4.39
C SER A 80 -10.45 -13.18 4.52
N LYS A 81 -9.51 -12.36 4.05
CA LYS A 81 -8.08 -12.59 4.19
C LYS A 81 -7.49 -11.65 5.21
N TYR A 82 -6.64 -12.16 6.08
CA TYR A 82 -5.91 -11.34 7.05
C TYR A 82 -4.69 -10.70 6.41
N LEU A 83 -4.52 -9.41 6.66
CA LEU A 83 -3.33 -8.63 6.33
C LEU A 83 -2.68 -8.11 7.60
N LEU A 84 -1.37 -8.06 7.63
CA LEU A 84 -0.58 -7.33 8.62
C LEU A 84 -0.31 -5.95 8.06
N VAL A 85 -0.87 -4.93 8.72
CA VAL A 85 -0.77 -3.54 8.27
C VAL A 85 0.05 -2.77 9.27
N ASP A 86 1.15 -2.20 8.80
CA ASP A 86 2.04 -1.33 9.56
C ASP A 86 1.78 0.12 9.14
N SER A 87 1.48 1.00 10.09
CA SER A 87 1.10 2.39 9.83
C SER A 87 1.72 3.36 10.83
N PHE A 88 1.76 4.63 10.45
CA PHE A 88 2.12 5.70 11.34
C PHE A 88 1.23 6.91 11.15
N VAL A 89 1.06 7.67 12.21
CA VAL A 89 0.32 8.92 12.25
C VAL A 89 1.24 10.04 12.65
N LYS A 90 1.24 11.14 11.92
CA LYS A 90 1.89 12.38 12.33
C LYS A 90 0.85 13.38 12.80
N TYR A 91 1.01 13.85 14.00
CA TYR A 91 0.06 14.76 14.64
C TYR A 91 0.77 15.91 15.34
N ARG A 92 0.02 16.95 15.63
CA ARG A 92 0.46 18.13 16.38
C ARG A 92 -0.63 18.57 17.34
N ILE A 93 -0.26 19.04 18.53
CA ILE A 93 -1.19 19.64 19.48
C ILE A 93 -1.52 21.06 19.00
N VAL A 94 -2.80 21.32 18.74
CA VAL A 94 -3.30 22.64 18.32
C VAL A 94 -4.02 23.33 19.48
N ASP A 95 -4.92 22.62 20.14
CA ASP A 95 -5.68 23.11 21.28
C ASP A 95 -5.25 22.40 22.58
N VAL A 96 -4.52 23.13 23.41
CA VAL A 96 -3.98 22.59 24.66
C VAL A 96 -5.08 22.36 25.71
N LEU A 97 -6.13 23.19 25.69
CA LEU A 97 -7.24 23.04 26.65
C LEU A 97 -7.97 21.72 26.41
N THR A 98 -8.38 21.48 25.16
CA THR A 98 -9.06 20.25 24.78
C THR A 98 -8.16 19.04 25.00
N PHE A 99 -6.86 19.13 24.64
CA PHE A 99 -5.88 18.09 24.93
C PHE A 99 -5.78 17.77 26.42
N TYR A 100 -5.64 18.80 27.26
CA TYR A 100 -5.52 18.62 28.73
C TYR A 100 -6.77 18.00 29.33
N THR A 101 -7.94 18.45 28.93
CA THR A 101 -9.22 17.92 29.44
C THR A 101 -9.48 16.48 29.02
N ALA A 102 -9.10 16.10 27.80
CA ALA A 102 -9.29 14.75 27.27
C ALA A 102 -8.27 13.73 27.80
N THR A 103 -7.01 14.16 28.02
CA THR A 103 -5.90 13.26 28.32
C THR A 103 -5.26 13.48 29.69
N SER A 104 -5.72 14.49 30.45
CA SER A 104 -5.08 14.97 31.70
C SER A 104 -3.60 15.34 31.47
N GLY A 105 -3.25 15.82 30.29
CA GLY A 105 -1.89 16.20 29.92
C GLY A 105 -0.94 15.03 29.62
N SER A 106 -1.44 13.79 29.58
CA SER A 106 -0.63 12.60 29.35
C SER A 106 -0.52 12.26 27.86
N PHE A 107 0.69 12.32 27.31
CA PHE A 107 0.97 11.82 25.95
C PHE A 107 0.71 10.32 25.78
N LEU A 108 0.91 9.53 26.84
CA LEU A 108 0.62 8.11 26.78
C LEU A 108 -0.87 7.85 26.57
N THR A 109 -1.71 8.58 27.29
CA THR A 109 -3.18 8.49 27.14
C THR A 109 -3.60 8.96 25.75
N LEU A 110 -3.02 10.05 25.25
CA LEU A 110 -3.26 10.53 23.89
C LEU A 110 -2.91 9.47 22.86
N ASN A 111 -1.71 8.90 22.94
CA ASN A 111 -1.24 7.89 22.00
C ASN A 111 -2.14 6.65 21.99
N ASN A 112 -2.58 6.19 23.16
CA ASN A 112 -3.52 5.06 23.25
C ASN A 112 -4.88 5.37 22.60
N LEU A 113 -5.43 6.57 22.86
CA LEU A 113 -6.71 6.98 22.24
C LEU A 113 -6.58 7.17 20.73
N LEU A 114 -5.50 7.80 20.31
CA LEU A 114 -5.21 8.03 18.90
C LEU A 114 -4.99 6.70 18.16
N GLY A 115 -4.26 5.77 18.77
CA GLY A 115 -4.05 4.43 18.25
C GLY A 115 -5.35 3.66 18.04
N GLN A 116 -6.22 3.65 19.05
CA GLN A 116 -7.53 2.98 18.93
C GLN A 116 -8.38 3.56 17.79
N ARG A 117 -8.37 4.88 17.60
CA ARG A 117 -9.10 5.52 16.50
C ARG A 117 -8.47 5.23 15.13
N THR A 118 -7.15 5.19 15.06
CA THR A 118 -6.41 4.80 13.86
C THR A 118 -6.71 3.37 13.48
N GLU A 119 -6.65 2.45 14.44
CA GLU A 119 -6.98 1.03 14.24
C GLU A 119 -8.42 0.84 13.75
N PHE A 120 -9.37 1.56 14.36
CA PHE A 120 -10.77 1.52 13.95
C PHE A 120 -10.97 1.97 12.50
N GLU A 121 -10.35 3.10 12.12
CA GLU A 121 -10.46 3.62 10.76
C GLU A 121 -9.76 2.72 9.75
N LEU A 122 -8.58 2.15 10.09
CA LEU A 122 -7.91 1.14 9.29
C LEU A 122 -8.82 -0.07 9.04
N LYS A 123 -9.41 -0.65 10.08
CA LYS A 123 -10.32 -1.79 9.94
C LYS A 123 -11.53 -1.46 9.09
N ASN A 124 -12.09 -0.27 9.23
CA ASN A 124 -13.24 0.17 8.45
C ASN A 124 -12.91 0.34 6.96
N GLN A 125 -11.74 0.91 6.62
CA GLN A 125 -11.33 1.13 5.23
C GLN A 125 -10.84 -0.14 4.54
N PHE A 126 -10.05 -0.95 5.24
CA PHE A 126 -9.52 -2.21 4.71
C PHE A 126 -10.60 -3.29 4.58
N GLY A 127 -11.55 -3.34 5.52
CA GLY A 127 -12.65 -4.29 5.49
C GLY A 127 -13.63 -4.13 4.33
N LYS A 128 -13.62 -2.97 3.67
CA LYS A 128 -14.48 -2.67 2.51
C LYS A 128 -13.82 -2.91 1.16
N ARG A 129 -12.53 -3.24 1.13
CA ARG A 129 -11.71 -3.29 -0.10
C ARG A 129 -11.07 -4.65 -0.30
N THR A 130 -10.73 -4.92 -1.57
CA THR A 130 -9.96 -6.10 -1.96
C THR A 130 -8.47 -5.85 -1.80
N ILE A 131 -7.66 -6.92 -1.73
CA ILE A 131 -6.20 -6.80 -1.65
C ILE A 131 -5.65 -6.08 -2.87
N THR A 132 -6.22 -6.33 -4.05
CA THR A 132 -5.79 -5.71 -5.30
C THR A 132 -5.96 -4.19 -5.28
N GLU A 133 -7.09 -3.68 -4.79
CA GLU A 133 -7.35 -2.25 -4.64
C GLU A 133 -6.40 -1.58 -3.62
N LEU A 134 -6.07 -2.29 -2.54
CA LEU A 134 -5.17 -1.80 -1.49
C LEU A 134 -3.70 -1.69 -1.96
N VAL A 135 -3.29 -2.51 -2.94
CA VAL A 135 -1.91 -2.56 -3.46
C VAL A 135 -1.76 -1.75 -4.75
N SER A 136 -2.80 -1.68 -5.59
CA SER A 136 -2.82 -0.94 -6.86
C SER A 136 -3.31 0.51 -6.69
N GLY A 137 -3.05 1.36 -7.61
CA GLY A 137 -3.28 2.79 -7.85
C GLY A 137 -4.20 3.68 -7.00
N GLU A 138 -5.16 3.20 -6.25
CA GLU A 138 -6.09 4.02 -5.45
C GLU A 138 -5.58 4.33 -4.02
N ARG A 139 -4.33 3.96 -3.73
CA ARG A 139 -3.74 4.10 -2.39
C ARG A 139 -3.70 5.56 -1.92
N ASP A 140 -3.38 6.51 -2.80
CA ASP A 140 -3.26 7.92 -2.44
C ASP A 140 -4.61 8.55 -2.08
N GLU A 141 -5.68 8.20 -2.77
CA GLU A 141 -7.03 8.67 -2.46
C GLU A 141 -7.53 8.06 -1.13
N MET A 142 -7.25 6.79 -0.92
CA MET A 142 -7.55 6.12 0.34
C MET A 142 -6.84 6.80 1.51
N MET A 143 -5.53 7.07 1.40
CA MET A 143 -4.78 7.76 2.45
C MET A 143 -5.32 9.15 2.76
N LYS A 144 -5.71 9.92 1.74
CA LYS A 144 -6.35 11.24 1.92
C LYS A 144 -7.69 11.12 2.65
N SER A 145 -8.54 10.17 2.24
CA SER A 145 -9.83 9.98 2.89
C SER A 145 -9.67 9.53 4.34
N MET A 146 -8.72 8.65 4.62
CA MET A 146 -8.39 8.23 5.99
C MET A 146 -7.86 9.39 6.84
N THR A 147 -6.98 10.23 6.29
CA THR A 147 -6.48 11.42 6.99
C THR A 147 -7.64 12.37 7.34
N MET A 148 -8.58 12.59 6.43
CA MET A 148 -9.76 13.43 6.68
C MET A 148 -10.66 12.85 7.78
N ASN A 149 -10.95 11.55 7.70
CA ASN A 149 -11.78 10.87 8.68
C ASN A 149 -11.13 10.85 10.07
N LEU A 150 -9.84 10.55 10.13
CA LEU A 150 -9.07 10.61 11.37
C LEU A 150 -9.07 12.02 11.96
N THR A 151 -8.82 13.05 11.14
CA THR A 151 -8.84 14.44 11.59
C THR A 151 -10.19 14.82 12.21
N SER A 152 -11.29 14.39 11.60
CA SER A 152 -12.62 14.63 12.15
C SER A 152 -12.88 13.85 13.45
N SER A 153 -12.39 12.63 13.54
CA SER A 153 -12.59 11.75 14.70
C SER A 153 -11.77 12.14 15.92
N VAL A 154 -10.63 12.86 15.73
CA VAL A 154 -9.74 13.28 16.83
C VAL A 154 -9.87 14.74 17.23
N SER A 155 -10.84 15.45 16.67
CA SER A 155 -11.09 16.87 16.97
C SER A 155 -11.34 17.14 18.46
N ASP A 156 -11.92 16.17 19.17
CA ASP A 156 -12.18 16.19 20.62
C ASP A 156 -10.93 15.93 21.49
N LEU A 157 -9.80 15.56 20.88
CA LEU A 157 -8.52 15.38 21.59
C LEU A 157 -7.60 16.60 21.53
N GLY A 158 -8.01 17.67 20.84
CA GLY A 158 -7.20 18.89 20.69
C GLY A 158 -5.96 18.74 19.82
N VAL A 159 -5.90 17.70 18.99
CA VAL A 159 -4.80 17.41 18.08
C VAL A 159 -5.24 17.51 16.62
N GLU A 160 -4.31 17.86 15.76
CA GLU A 160 -4.47 17.90 14.31
C GLU A 160 -3.64 16.79 13.67
N ILE A 161 -4.25 15.96 12.83
CA ILE A 161 -3.54 14.98 12.04
C ILE A 161 -2.95 15.68 10.81
N ILE A 162 -1.64 15.63 10.67
CA ILE A 162 -0.93 16.23 9.52
C ILE A 162 -0.78 15.23 8.41
N ASP A 163 -0.46 13.97 8.75
CA ASP A 163 -0.23 12.91 7.75
C ASP A 163 -0.53 11.55 8.38
N PHE A 164 -1.19 10.71 7.61
CA PHE A 164 -1.40 9.31 7.92
C PHE A 164 -0.88 8.46 6.77
N ARG A 165 -0.04 7.47 7.07
CA ARG A 165 0.46 6.55 6.02
C ARG A 165 0.58 5.13 6.52
N VAL A 166 0.22 4.23 5.61
CA VAL A 166 0.54 2.82 5.74
C VAL A 166 1.96 2.60 5.22
N LYS A 167 2.85 2.06 6.04
CA LYS A 167 4.24 1.76 5.69
C LYS A 167 4.31 0.49 4.85
N ARG A 168 3.65 -0.57 5.33
CA ARG A 168 3.75 -1.91 4.77
C ARG A 168 2.43 -2.66 4.95
N ILE A 169 2.12 -3.48 3.96
CA ILE A 169 1.00 -4.43 3.99
C ILE A 169 1.59 -5.79 3.67
N ASP A 170 1.56 -6.71 4.64
CA ASP A 170 2.07 -8.06 4.51
C ASP A 170 0.97 -9.09 4.71
N LEU A 171 1.18 -10.28 4.16
CA LEU A 171 0.40 -11.46 4.50
C LEU A 171 1.01 -12.12 5.74
N PRO A 172 0.19 -12.61 6.69
CA PRO A 172 0.69 -13.43 7.80
C PRO A 172 1.53 -14.59 7.29
N THR A 173 2.67 -14.85 7.92
CA THR A 173 3.62 -15.90 7.50
C THR A 173 3.00 -17.29 7.42
N GLU A 174 1.99 -17.57 8.24
CA GLU A 174 1.25 -18.84 8.26
C GLU A 174 0.47 -19.09 6.96
N LEU A 175 -0.02 -18.04 6.32
CA LEU A 175 -0.80 -18.10 5.06
C LEU A 175 0.09 -17.91 3.82
N SER A 176 1.21 -17.27 3.97
CA SER A 176 2.12 -16.89 2.89
C SER A 176 2.54 -18.10 2.04
N ASN A 177 2.99 -19.18 2.67
CA ASN A 177 3.45 -20.38 1.98
C ASN A 177 2.32 -21.05 1.16
N SER A 178 1.12 -21.16 1.71
CA SER A 178 -0.02 -21.78 1.01
C SER A 178 -0.50 -20.94 -0.17
N VAL A 179 -0.43 -19.61 -0.05
CA VAL A 179 -0.76 -18.69 -1.15
C VAL A 179 0.30 -18.77 -2.26
N PHE A 180 1.58 -18.79 -1.91
CA PHE A 180 2.66 -18.93 -2.89
C PHE A 180 2.62 -20.28 -3.63
N GLU A 181 2.34 -21.39 -2.93
CA GLU A 181 2.18 -22.69 -3.57
C GLU A 181 0.96 -22.72 -4.52
N ARG A 182 -0.15 -22.10 -4.13
CA ARG A 182 -1.31 -21.97 -5.03
C ARG A 182 -0.97 -21.13 -6.28
N MET A 183 -0.32 -19.98 -6.10
CA MET A 183 0.10 -19.13 -7.22
C MET A 183 1.08 -19.85 -8.15
N ARG A 184 2.02 -20.63 -7.57
CA ARG A 184 2.96 -21.46 -8.33
C ARG A 184 2.22 -22.51 -9.15
N THR A 185 1.32 -23.25 -8.53
CA THR A 185 0.52 -24.28 -9.19
C THR A 185 -0.32 -23.69 -10.32
N GLU A 186 -0.95 -22.54 -10.12
CA GLU A 186 -1.72 -21.84 -11.14
C GLU A 186 -0.85 -21.41 -12.33
N ARG A 187 0.35 -20.91 -12.06
CA ARG A 187 1.30 -20.55 -13.12
C ARG A 187 1.81 -21.76 -13.89
N TYR A 188 2.04 -22.87 -13.21
CA TYR A 188 2.41 -24.13 -13.88
C TYR A 188 1.29 -24.65 -14.76
N ARG A 189 0.04 -24.63 -14.27
CA ARG A 189 -1.14 -25.03 -15.04
C ARG A 189 -1.30 -24.20 -16.30
N LEU A 190 -1.22 -22.88 -16.19
CA LEU A 190 -1.30 -21.98 -17.35
C LEU A 190 -0.16 -22.21 -18.35
N ALA A 191 1.05 -22.43 -17.86
CA ALA A 191 2.20 -22.71 -18.73
C ALA A 191 2.03 -24.04 -19.48
N GLU A 192 1.47 -25.07 -18.82
CA GLU A 192 1.22 -26.36 -19.45
C GLU A 192 0.08 -26.28 -20.49
N GLU A 193 -0.97 -25.53 -20.18
CA GLU A 193 -2.06 -25.24 -21.11
C GLU A 193 -1.55 -24.57 -22.40
N LEU A 194 -0.74 -23.50 -22.25
CA LEU A 194 -0.14 -22.82 -23.42
C LEU A 194 0.83 -23.69 -24.21
N ARG A 195 1.58 -24.60 -23.54
CA ARG A 195 2.44 -25.56 -24.22
C ARG A 195 1.64 -26.60 -24.99
N ALA A 196 0.55 -27.09 -24.42
CA ALA A 196 -0.34 -28.05 -25.07
C ALA A 196 -1.02 -27.42 -26.28
N GLU A 197 -1.52 -26.20 -26.18
CA GLU A 197 -2.08 -25.44 -27.31
C GLU A 197 -1.04 -25.20 -28.41
N GLY A 198 0.17 -24.79 -28.04
CA GLY A 198 1.27 -24.61 -28.99
C GLY A 198 1.65 -25.90 -29.72
N LYS A 199 1.60 -27.05 -29.01
CA LYS A 199 1.83 -28.35 -29.63
C LYS A 199 0.70 -28.75 -30.57
N GLU A 200 -0.55 -28.56 -30.20
CA GLU A 200 -1.72 -28.81 -31.04
C GLU A 200 -1.63 -28.04 -32.37
N ILE A 201 -1.33 -26.72 -32.28
CA ILE A 201 -1.14 -25.89 -33.47
C ILE A 201 0.03 -26.38 -34.33
N SER A 202 1.13 -26.80 -33.72
CA SER A 202 2.28 -27.36 -34.45
C SER A 202 1.93 -28.64 -35.19
N ASP A 203 1.25 -29.58 -34.53
CA ASP A 203 0.82 -30.85 -35.09
C ASP A 203 -0.21 -30.63 -36.23
N GLU A 204 -1.09 -29.64 -36.10
CA GLU A 204 -2.04 -29.24 -37.13
C GLU A 204 -1.32 -28.71 -38.40
N ILE A 205 -0.35 -27.81 -38.21
CA ILE A 205 0.46 -27.25 -39.32
C ILE A 205 1.24 -28.35 -40.03
N GLU A 206 1.92 -29.23 -39.27
CA GLU A 206 2.68 -30.35 -39.79
C GLU A 206 1.79 -31.31 -40.63
N SER A 207 0.62 -31.65 -40.08
CA SER A 207 -0.33 -32.51 -40.76
C SER A 207 -0.88 -31.90 -42.06
N LYS A 208 -1.13 -30.59 -42.07
CA LYS A 208 -1.54 -29.86 -43.29
C LYS A 208 -0.44 -29.84 -44.34
N ALA A 209 0.80 -29.55 -43.92
CA ALA A 209 1.95 -29.53 -44.84
C ALA A 209 2.24 -30.92 -45.44
N GLU A 210 2.16 -31.98 -44.63
CA GLU A 210 2.34 -33.36 -45.12
C GLU A 210 1.22 -33.74 -46.10
N LYS A 211 -0.02 -33.38 -45.85
CA LYS A 211 -1.13 -33.57 -46.79
C LYS A 211 -0.89 -32.83 -48.11
N GLU A 212 -0.51 -31.57 -48.07
CA GLU A 212 -0.22 -30.79 -49.29
C GLU A 212 0.94 -31.40 -50.09
N LYS A 213 1.99 -31.83 -49.41
CA LYS A 213 3.13 -32.52 -50.02
C LYS A 213 2.67 -33.78 -50.77
N VAL A 214 1.83 -34.61 -50.13
CA VAL A 214 1.29 -35.83 -50.77
C VAL A 214 0.45 -35.48 -52.01
N ILE A 215 -0.39 -34.46 -51.93
CA ILE A 215 -1.22 -34.01 -53.08
C ILE A 215 -0.33 -33.53 -54.24
N ILE A 216 0.64 -32.66 -53.95
CA ILE A 216 1.56 -32.14 -54.98
C ILE A 216 2.35 -33.27 -55.67
N LEU A 217 2.86 -34.23 -54.88
CA LEU A 217 3.58 -35.41 -55.45
C LEU A 217 2.66 -36.27 -56.31
N ALA A 218 1.40 -36.50 -55.84
CA ALA A 218 0.45 -37.29 -56.59
C ALA A 218 0.06 -36.62 -57.94
N GLU A 219 -0.14 -35.32 -57.95
CA GLU A 219 -0.41 -34.54 -59.17
C GLU A 219 0.77 -34.54 -60.10
N ALA A 220 2.00 -34.39 -59.65
CA ALA A 220 3.20 -34.44 -60.42
C ALA A 220 3.41 -35.84 -61.07
N TYR A 221 3.15 -36.94 -60.32
CA TYR A 221 3.18 -38.27 -60.83
C TYR A 221 2.12 -38.49 -61.92
N LYS A 222 0.89 -38.02 -61.69
CA LYS A 222 -0.16 -38.10 -62.71
C LYS A 222 0.23 -37.39 -64.01
N GLU A 223 0.75 -36.16 -63.89
CA GLU A 223 1.19 -35.39 -65.06
C GLU A 223 2.36 -36.05 -65.80
N ALA A 224 3.33 -36.58 -65.05
CA ALA A 224 4.44 -37.32 -65.60
C ALA A 224 3.99 -38.61 -66.41
N GLU A 225 3.02 -39.34 -65.82
CA GLU A 225 2.46 -40.51 -66.50
C GLU A 225 1.62 -40.16 -67.76
N GLN A 226 0.88 -39.02 -67.69
CA GLN A 226 0.18 -38.51 -68.87
C GLN A 226 1.15 -38.14 -69.99
N ILE A 227 2.21 -37.38 -69.69
CA ILE A 227 3.24 -37.03 -70.71
C ILE A 227 3.93 -38.26 -71.26
N ARG A 228 4.25 -39.29 -70.48
CA ARG A 228 4.79 -40.56 -70.97
C ARG A 228 3.81 -41.27 -71.85
N GLY A 229 2.55 -41.38 -71.46
CA GLY A 229 1.51 -42.03 -72.24
C GLY A 229 1.26 -41.32 -73.56
N GLU A 230 1.26 -40.00 -73.61
CA GLU A 230 1.21 -39.22 -74.85
C GLU A 230 2.43 -39.45 -75.71
N GLY A 231 3.65 -39.47 -75.18
CA GLY A 231 4.88 -39.75 -75.88
C GLY A 231 4.95 -41.20 -76.47
N ASP A 232 4.48 -42.18 -75.71
CA ASP A 232 4.38 -43.57 -76.14
C ASP A 232 3.34 -43.72 -77.27
N ALA A 233 2.21 -43.00 -77.13
CA ALA A 233 1.17 -43.01 -78.19
C ALA A 233 1.67 -42.38 -79.50
N ASP A 234 2.37 -41.25 -79.41
CA ASP A 234 2.97 -40.58 -80.56
C ASP A 234 4.08 -41.45 -81.20
N ALA A 235 4.92 -42.08 -80.43
CA ALA A 235 5.93 -43.03 -80.91
C ALA A 235 5.29 -44.21 -81.60
N ALA A 236 4.26 -44.82 -81.02
CA ALA A 236 3.54 -45.92 -81.63
C ALA A 236 2.87 -45.50 -82.96
N ALA A 237 2.29 -44.30 -83.03
CA ALA A 237 1.72 -43.77 -84.26
C ALA A 237 2.76 -43.56 -85.34
N ILE A 238 3.93 -43.04 -85.04
CA ILE A 238 5.06 -42.87 -86.01
C ILE A 238 5.58 -44.23 -86.53
N TYR A 239 5.79 -45.19 -85.60
CA TYR A 239 6.20 -46.53 -86.01
C TYR A 239 5.18 -47.23 -86.90
N CYS A 240 3.87 -47.08 -86.59
CA CYS A 240 2.81 -47.64 -87.36
C CYS A 240 2.77 -47.08 -88.84
N LEU A 241 2.95 -45.73 -88.93
CA LEU A 241 3.02 -45.04 -90.22
C LEU A 241 4.26 -45.47 -91.06
N LEU A 242 5.40 -45.59 -90.41
CA LEU A 242 6.62 -46.08 -91.09
C LEU A 242 6.46 -47.52 -91.59
N TYR A 243 5.85 -48.38 -90.77
CA TYR A 243 5.68 -49.81 -91.21
C TYR A 243 4.64 -50.00 -92.31
N THR A 244 3.63 -49.12 -92.38
CA THR A 244 2.63 -49.15 -93.42
C THR A 244 3.14 -48.53 -94.72
N SER A 245 4.09 -47.59 -94.69
CA SER A 245 4.70 -47.05 -95.92
C SER A 245 5.67 -48.01 -96.53
N ASP A 246 6.50 -48.72 -95.73
CA ASP A 246 7.42 -49.75 -96.25
C ASP A 246 6.68 -50.96 -96.88
N ALA A 247 5.50 -51.31 -96.41
CA ALA A 247 4.66 -52.37 -96.92
C ALA A 247 3.89 -52.00 -98.19
N ALA A 248 3.87 -50.72 -98.59
CA ALA A 248 3.23 -50.28 -99.86
C ALA A 248 4.20 -50.12 -101.00
N ASP A 249 5.52 -50.22 -100.77
CA ASP A 249 6.57 -50.13 -101.78
C ASP A 249 7.15 -51.51 -102.21
N GLU A 250 6.61 -52.63 -101.66
CA GLU A 250 6.83 -53.99 -102.19
C GLU A 250 5.60 -54.41 -103.00
#